data_d6da78c1c1e88a562605b53b312e7531
#
_entry.id   d6da78c1c1e88a562605b53b312e7531
#
_cell.length_a   1.000
_cell.length_b   1.000
_cell.length_c   1.000
_cell.angle_alpha   90.00
_cell.angle_beta   90.00
_cell.angle_gamma   90.00
#
_symmetry.space_group_name_H-M   'P 1'
#
loop_
_entity.id
_entity.type
_entity.pdbx_description
1 polymer ?
#
loop_
_entity_poly.entity_id
_entity_poly.type
_entity_poly.pdbx_seq_one_letter_code
_entity_poly.pdbx_strand_id
1 'polypeptide(L)'
;MISVTKLLFNDEYFGDSLRYSHASRGAANGATSGSGPVVVWNSTRTCNLKCIHCYMDSEAKKYQGELTTAEAKRFIDDLAEFKVPVLLFSGGEPLIRPDFFELAEYTAERGIRPTLSTNGTLITREVAQRIKDIGVGYVGISLDGLREVNDKFRGRAGAFQAAMEGIQNCVAVGQRVGLRFTINSHNLAELDNIFDFIEDEQIDRVCFYHLVYSGRGNRMVDEDVTPQQSRQAMETIIRRAV
;
A
#
# COMPACT_ATOMS: atom_id res chain seq x y z
N MET A 1 -12.65 0.52 -0.87
CA MET A 1 -11.98 -0.59 -1.57
C MET A 1 -12.89 -1.80 -1.47
N ILE A 2 -13.17 -2.46 -2.57
CA ILE A 2 -14.07 -3.64 -2.62
C ILE A 2 -13.20 -4.88 -2.41
N SER A 3 -13.61 -5.78 -1.51
CA SER A 3 -12.98 -7.11 -1.37
C SER A 3 -13.70 -8.07 -2.30
N VAL A 4 -13.03 -8.46 -3.38
CA VAL A 4 -13.58 -9.40 -4.38
C VAL A 4 -13.80 -10.78 -3.73
N THR A 5 -12.85 -11.27 -2.96
CA THR A 5 -12.96 -12.55 -2.23
C THR A 5 -14.15 -12.57 -1.28
N LYS A 6 -14.37 -11.50 -0.52
CA LYS A 6 -15.53 -11.41 0.37
C LYS A 6 -16.86 -11.45 -0.37
N LEU A 7 -16.94 -10.79 -1.53
CA LEU A 7 -18.15 -10.79 -2.36
C LEU A 7 -18.43 -12.17 -2.96
N LEU A 8 -17.38 -12.92 -3.33
CA LEU A 8 -17.52 -14.22 -4.00
C LEU A 8 -17.78 -15.36 -3.02
N PHE A 9 -17.12 -15.35 -1.84
CA PHE A 9 -17.13 -16.50 -0.92
C PHE A 9 -17.85 -16.24 0.39
N ASN A 10 -18.34 -15.02 0.63
CA ASN A 10 -18.93 -14.59 1.89
C ASN A 10 -18.05 -14.86 3.12
N ASP A 11 -16.74 -15.01 2.89
CA ASP A 11 -15.75 -15.28 3.93
C ASP A 11 -15.34 -13.99 4.65
N GLU A 12 -15.30 -14.06 5.98
CA GLU A 12 -14.67 -13.03 6.80
C GLU A 12 -13.15 -13.20 6.72
N TYR A 13 -12.55 -12.72 5.63
CA TYR A 13 -11.12 -12.75 5.48
C TYR A 13 -10.46 -11.84 6.51
N PHE A 14 -9.40 -12.32 7.13
CA PHE A 14 -8.63 -11.58 8.16
C PHE A 14 -8.19 -10.16 7.72
N GLY A 15 -8.03 -9.93 6.43
CA GLY A 15 -7.73 -8.61 5.87
C GLY A 15 -8.82 -7.57 6.09
N ASP A 16 -10.07 -7.96 6.20
CA ASP A 16 -11.20 -7.05 6.45
C ASP A 16 -11.25 -6.64 7.92
N SER A 17 -10.85 -7.50 8.84
CA SER A 17 -10.69 -7.17 10.25
C SER A 17 -9.61 -6.13 10.52
N LEU A 18 -8.65 -5.98 9.59
CA LEU A 18 -7.62 -4.96 9.66
C LEU A 18 -8.11 -3.56 9.22
N ARG A 19 -9.21 -3.49 8.48
CA ARG A 19 -9.78 -2.22 7.97
C ARG A 19 -11.03 -1.79 8.69
N TYR A 20 -11.80 -2.74 9.20
CA TYR A 20 -13.05 -2.50 9.88
C TYR A 20 -12.93 -3.09 11.28
N SER A 21 -13.17 -2.30 12.33
CA SER A 21 -13.13 -2.81 13.70
C SER A 21 -14.22 -3.88 13.89
N HIS A 22 -13.92 -4.96 14.61
CA HIS A 22 -14.86 -6.03 14.92
C HIS A 22 -16.03 -5.62 15.82
N ALA A 23 -16.16 -4.35 16.16
CA ALA A 23 -17.04 -3.92 17.25
C ALA A 23 -18.53 -3.81 16.90
N SER A 24 -18.96 -4.17 15.69
CA SER A 24 -20.42 -4.15 15.42
C SER A 24 -20.84 -5.16 14.34
N ARG A 25 -21.32 -6.31 14.77
CA ARG A 25 -22.31 -7.09 14.02
C ARG A 25 -23.54 -6.20 13.84
N GLY A 26 -23.66 -5.47 12.72
CA GLY A 26 -24.87 -4.70 12.45
C GLY A 26 -24.77 -3.42 11.63
N ALA A 27 -23.58 -2.96 11.25
CA ALA A 27 -23.48 -1.77 10.39
C ALA A 27 -23.56 -2.15 8.91
N ALA A 28 -24.73 -1.98 8.32
CA ALA A 28 -25.00 -2.26 6.90
C ALA A 28 -24.22 -1.40 5.91
N ASN A 29 -23.40 -0.41 6.37
CA ASN A 29 -22.81 0.63 5.52
C ASN A 29 -21.29 0.83 5.71
N GLY A 30 -20.55 -0.16 6.19
CA GLY A 30 -19.07 -0.11 6.19
C GLY A 30 -18.41 0.88 7.18
N ALA A 31 -19.18 1.73 7.84
CA ALA A 31 -18.75 2.55 8.95
C ALA A 31 -19.31 1.96 10.25
N THR A 32 -18.43 1.48 11.11
CA THR A 32 -18.85 1.03 12.45
C THR A 32 -19.25 2.25 13.26
N SER A 33 -20.43 2.24 13.86
CA SER A 33 -20.84 3.32 14.76
C SER A 33 -19.82 3.46 15.90
N GLY A 34 -19.20 4.63 16.00
CA GLY A 34 -18.21 4.94 17.03
C GLY A 34 -16.73 4.79 16.63
N SER A 35 -16.41 4.34 15.43
CA SER A 35 -15.04 4.38 14.88
C SER A 35 -14.89 5.50 13.86
N GLY A 36 -13.75 6.19 13.88
CA GLY A 36 -13.38 7.16 12.86
C GLY A 36 -13.05 6.50 11.50
N PRO A 37 -12.74 7.30 10.47
CA PRO A 37 -12.34 6.80 9.16
C PRO A 37 -10.95 6.16 9.21
N VAL A 38 -10.65 5.30 8.23
CA VAL A 38 -9.26 4.92 7.93
C VAL A 38 -8.56 6.11 7.29
N VAL A 39 -7.43 6.52 7.85
CA VAL A 39 -6.66 7.67 7.37
C VAL A 39 -5.44 7.21 6.59
N VAL A 40 -5.20 7.81 5.43
CA VAL A 40 -3.97 7.68 4.66
C VAL A 40 -3.19 8.99 4.81
N TRP A 41 -1.99 8.91 5.36
CA TRP A 41 -1.12 10.05 5.52
C TRP A 41 0.07 9.98 4.57
N ASN A 42 0.12 10.91 3.64
CA ASN A 42 1.30 11.12 2.81
C ASN A 42 2.37 11.84 3.65
N SER A 43 3.09 11.07 4.45
CA SER A 43 3.99 11.55 5.51
C SER A 43 5.24 12.26 5.00
N THR A 44 5.63 11.99 3.77
CA THR A 44 6.69 12.68 3.03
C THR A 44 6.41 12.66 1.53
N ARG A 45 6.89 13.64 0.81
CA ARG A 45 6.92 13.64 -0.66
C ARG A 45 8.26 13.16 -1.22
N THR A 46 9.31 13.08 -0.39
CA THR A 46 10.61 12.56 -0.78
C THR A 46 10.52 11.08 -1.13
N CYS A 47 11.15 10.65 -2.23
CA CYS A 47 11.16 9.26 -2.68
C CYS A 47 12.48 8.92 -3.34
N ASN A 48 12.99 7.71 -3.14
CA ASN A 48 14.18 7.19 -3.82
C ASN A 48 13.90 6.64 -5.23
N LEU A 49 12.63 6.63 -5.65
CA LEU A 49 12.20 6.24 -7.01
C LEU A 49 11.53 7.41 -7.74
N LYS A 50 11.47 7.29 -9.07
CA LYS A 50 10.81 8.27 -9.94
C LYS A 50 9.80 7.59 -10.86
N CYS A 51 8.77 6.99 -10.25
CA CYS A 51 7.75 6.23 -10.97
C CYS A 51 7.03 7.08 -12.02
N ILE A 52 6.79 6.53 -13.21
CA ILE A 52 6.16 7.27 -14.33
C ILE A 52 4.71 7.68 -14.03
N HIS A 53 4.00 6.90 -13.21
CA HIS A 53 2.59 7.11 -12.83
C HIS A 53 2.40 7.73 -11.44
N CYS A 54 3.46 8.31 -10.84
CA CYS A 54 3.39 8.81 -9.47
C CYS A 54 2.38 9.95 -9.30
N TYR A 55 1.34 9.73 -8.52
CA TYR A 55 0.27 10.70 -8.26
C TYR A 55 0.74 11.92 -7.45
N MET A 56 1.83 11.80 -6.68
CA MET A 56 2.39 12.88 -5.88
C MET A 56 3.52 13.64 -6.57
N ASP A 57 3.97 13.18 -7.75
CA ASP A 57 5.16 13.71 -8.42
C ASP A 57 6.40 13.74 -7.52
N SER A 58 6.61 12.65 -6.79
CA SER A 58 7.69 12.47 -5.82
C SER A 58 9.04 12.27 -6.50
N GLU A 59 10.09 12.81 -5.90
CA GLU A 59 11.49 12.72 -6.36
C GLU A 59 12.46 12.65 -5.18
N ALA A 60 13.73 12.34 -5.47
CA ALA A 60 14.81 12.30 -4.49
C ALA A 60 15.30 13.72 -4.10
N LYS A 61 14.40 14.52 -3.53
CA LYS A 61 14.70 15.86 -3.03
C LYS A 61 13.89 16.17 -1.76
N LYS A 62 14.36 17.11 -0.97
CA LYS A 62 13.59 17.62 0.18
C LYS A 62 12.47 18.53 -0.29
N TYR A 63 11.32 18.37 0.34
CA TYR A 63 10.15 19.24 0.15
C TYR A 63 9.91 20.07 1.40
N GLN A 64 9.43 21.30 1.19
CA GLN A 64 9.03 22.19 2.30
C GLN A 64 7.58 21.88 2.72
N GLY A 65 7.26 22.20 3.98
CA GLY A 65 5.89 22.05 4.51
C GLY A 65 5.53 20.63 4.98
N GLU A 66 6.49 19.72 5.02
CA GLU A 66 6.28 18.45 5.73
C GLU A 66 6.25 18.69 7.25
N LEU A 67 5.36 17.97 7.94
CA LEU A 67 5.25 18.09 9.39
C LEU A 67 6.57 17.69 10.07
N THR A 68 7.00 18.48 11.04
CA THR A 68 8.06 18.09 11.97
C THR A 68 7.59 16.91 12.83
N THR A 69 8.51 16.21 13.49
CA THR A 69 8.16 15.09 14.39
C THR A 69 7.14 15.52 15.47
N ALA A 70 7.33 16.70 16.04
CA ALA A 70 6.41 17.24 17.08
C ALA A 70 5.02 17.54 16.51
N GLU A 71 4.92 18.10 15.31
CA GLU A 71 3.64 18.35 14.63
C GLU A 71 2.97 17.06 14.21
N ALA A 72 3.75 16.08 13.72
CA ALA A 72 3.25 14.76 13.36
C ALA A 72 2.68 14.02 14.58
N LYS A 73 3.32 14.10 15.74
CA LYS A 73 2.77 13.53 16.98
C LYS A 73 1.46 14.20 17.40
N ARG A 74 1.36 15.53 17.32
CA ARG A 74 0.09 16.21 17.58
C ARG A 74 -1.02 15.78 16.60
N PHE A 75 -0.68 15.65 15.32
CA PHE A 75 -1.62 15.11 14.33
C PHE A 75 -2.08 13.68 14.68
N ILE A 76 -1.18 12.82 15.15
CA ILE A 76 -1.53 11.46 15.60
C ILE A 76 -2.41 11.51 16.86
N ASP A 77 -2.17 12.44 17.80
CA ASP A 77 -3.04 12.67 18.97
C ASP A 77 -4.46 13.05 18.55
N ASP A 78 -4.60 13.99 17.60
CA ASP A 78 -5.90 14.40 17.05
C ASP A 78 -6.62 13.22 16.38
N LEU A 79 -5.89 12.37 15.64
CA LEU A 79 -6.45 11.17 15.04
C LEU A 79 -6.93 10.15 16.08
N ALA A 80 -6.21 10.01 17.20
CA ALA A 80 -6.60 9.13 18.29
C ALA A 80 -7.86 9.65 19.00
N GLU A 81 -7.96 10.96 19.26
CA GLU A 81 -9.16 11.59 19.79
C GLU A 81 -10.36 11.41 18.87
N PHE A 82 -10.13 11.52 17.55
CA PHE A 82 -11.14 11.27 16.51
C PHE A 82 -11.48 9.79 16.33
N LYS A 83 -10.86 8.88 17.11
CA LYS A 83 -11.07 7.41 17.07
C LYS A 83 -10.75 6.78 15.72
N VAL A 84 -9.71 7.25 15.06
CA VAL A 84 -9.19 6.64 13.82
C VAL A 84 -8.67 5.24 14.13
N PRO A 85 -9.19 4.18 13.49
CA PRO A 85 -8.78 2.82 13.81
C PRO A 85 -7.46 2.42 13.13
N VAL A 86 -7.12 3.04 12.00
CA VAL A 86 -5.96 2.69 11.18
C VAL A 86 -5.35 3.94 10.57
N LEU A 87 -4.06 4.11 10.72
CA LEU A 87 -3.25 5.09 10.01
C LEU A 87 -2.34 4.39 9.01
N LEU A 88 -2.55 4.64 7.71
CA LEU A 88 -1.69 4.16 6.64
C LEU A 88 -0.62 5.22 6.35
N PHE A 89 0.62 4.93 6.73
CA PHE A 89 1.77 5.71 6.29
C PHE A 89 2.02 5.48 4.81
N SER A 90 2.02 6.55 4.05
CA SER A 90 2.18 6.60 2.60
C SER A 90 2.95 7.85 2.19
N GLY A 91 2.96 8.19 0.91
CA GLY A 91 3.57 9.41 0.39
C GLY A 91 4.47 9.13 -0.80
N GLY A 92 5.68 9.71 -0.77
CA GLY A 92 6.78 9.30 -1.63
C GLY A 92 7.27 7.92 -1.20
N GLU A 93 8.27 7.90 -0.32
CA GLU A 93 8.68 6.66 0.36
C GLU A 93 8.76 6.91 1.87
N PRO A 94 7.84 6.38 2.67
CA PRO A 94 7.80 6.63 4.11
C PRO A 94 9.08 6.24 4.85
N LEU A 95 9.77 5.16 4.42
CA LEU A 95 11.00 4.70 5.06
C LEU A 95 12.20 5.63 4.85
N ILE A 96 12.09 6.65 3.99
CA ILE A 96 13.11 7.71 3.88
C ILE A 96 12.96 8.75 5.00
N ARG A 97 11.77 8.89 5.54
CA ARG A 97 11.52 9.84 6.62
C ARG A 97 12.28 9.39 7.87
N PRO A 98 13.21 10.21 8.43
CA PRO A 98 14.12 9.75 9.48
C PRO A 98 13.42 9.38 10.78
N ASP A 99 12.27 9.98 11.06
CA ASP A 99 11.44 9.73 12.23
C ASP A 99 10.28 8.75 11.99
N PHE A 100 10.27 8.04 10.84
CA PHE A 100 9.18 7.10 10.50
C PHE A 100 8.92 6.08 11.61
N PHE A 101 9.95 5.44 12.12
CA PHE A 101 9.78 4.41 13.16
C PHE A 101 9.26 4.99 14.48
N GLU A 102 9.77 6.15 14.88
CA GLU A 102 9.27 6.86 16.06
C GLU A 102 7.79 7.20 15.94
N LEU A 103 7.35 7.65 14.77
CA LEU A 103 5.96 7.99 14.50
C LEU A 103 5.06 6.74 14.41
N ALA A 104 5.58 5.64 13.87
CA ALA A 104 4.85 4.36 13.81
C ALA A 104 4.66 3.76 15.21
N GLU A 105 5.69 3.78 16.05
CA GLU A 105 5.65 3.39 17.46
C GLU A 105 4.63 4.26 18.21
N TYR A 106 4.73 5.57 18.08
CA TYR A 106 3.80 6.51 18.70
C TYR A 106 2.34 6.30 18.28
N THR A 107 2.13 5.97 17.00
CA THR A 107 0.80 5.64 16.47
C THR A 107 0.21 4.41 17.17
N ALA A 108 1.02 3.36 17.35
CA ALA A 108 0.61 2.15 18.06
C ALA A 108 0.32 2.41 19.54
N GLU A 109 1.15 3.21 20.22
CA GLU A 109 0.96 3.63 21.61
C GLU A 109 -0.35 4.40 21.83
N ARG A 110 -0.81 5.15 20.83
CA ARG A 110 -2.10 5.85 20.83
C ARG A 110 -3.31 4.96 20.49
N GLY A 111 -3.10 3.66 20.33
CA GLY A 111 -4.15 2.70 20.04
C GLY A 111 -4.62 2.71 18.58
N ILE A 112 -3.93 3.43 17.70
CA ILE A 112 -4.17 3.43 16.26
C ILE A 112 -3.30 2.36 15.64
N ARG A 113 -3.85 1.51 14.77
CA ARG A 113 -3.07 0.50 14.05
C ARG A 113 -2.25 1.14 12.94
N PRO A 114 -0.90 1.14 13.02
CA PRO A 114 -0.06 1.59 11.91
C PRO A 114 -0.08 0.57 10.78
N THR A 115 -0.11 1.04 9.54
CA THR A 115 0.09 0.26 8.32
C THR A 115 1.01 1.02 7.38
N LEU A 116 1.70 0.33 6.49
CA LEU A 116 2.72 0.91 5.61
C LEU A 116 2.39 0.66 4.14
N SER A 117 2.47 1.72 3.32
CA SER A 117 2.49 1.66 1.87
C SER A 117 3.86 2.13 1.38
N THR A 118 4.64 1.25 0.80
CA THR A 118 6.05 1.47 0.45
C THR A 118 6.36 0.93 -0.95
N ASN A 119 7.46 1.39 -1.53
CA ASN A 119 8.01 0.75 -2.72
C ASN A 119 8.82 -0.53 -2.40
N GLY A 120 9.05 -0.82 -1.13
CA GLY A 120 9.71 -2.03 -0.64
C GLY A 120 11.24 -2.04 -0.74
N THR A 121 11.84 -1.15 -1.51
CA THR A 121 13.29 -1.21 -1.85
C THR A 121 14.24 -0.87 -0.70
N LEU A 122 13.71 -0.41 0.42
CA LEU A 122 14.49 -0.06 1.62
C LEU A 122 14.26 -1.05 2.78
N ILE A 123 13.52 -2.12 2.56
CA ILE A 123 13.22 -3.09 3.60
C ILE A 123 14.33 -4.13 3.68
N THR A 124 15.37 -3.83 4.47
CA THR A 124 16.34 -4.83 4.90
C THR A 124 15.74 -5.77 5.94
N ARG A 125 16.46 -6.82 6.32
CA ARG A 125 16.00 -7.75 7.36
C ARG A 125 15.79 -7.04 8.70
N GLU A 126 16.67 -6.11 9.05
CA GLU A 126 16.57 -5.30 10.28
C GLU A 126 15.36 -4.37 10.23
N VAL A 127 15.11 -3.76 9.08
CA VAL A 127 13.92 -2.91 8.87
C VAL A 127 12.63 -3.76 8.97
N ALA A 128 12.60 -4.94 8.36
CA ALA A 128 11.46 -5.84 8.42
C ALA A 128 11.18 -6.30 9.87
N GLN A 129 12.24 -6.65 10.62
CA GLN A 129 12.11 -7.02 12.02
C GLN A 129 11.55 -5.85 12.85
N ARG A 130 12.08 -4.65 12.69
CA ARG A 130 11.60 -3.47 13.39
C ARG A 130 10.14 -3.14 13.08
N ILE A 131 9.72 -3.25 11.82
CA ILE A 131 8.32 -3.11 11.40
C ILE A 131 7.44 -4.12 12.15
N LYS A 132 7.91 -5.37 12.25
CA LYS A 132 7.19 -6.44 12.97
C LYS A 132 7.07 -6.16 14.46
N ASP A 133 8.17 -5.74 15.10
CA ASP A 133 8.25 -5.49 16.56
C ASP A 133 7.32 -4.33 16.99
N ILE A 134 7.18 -3.29 16.15
CA ILE A 134 6.24 -2.19 16.36
C ILE A 134 4.78 -2.65 16.25
N GLY A 135 4.53 -3.78 15.60
CA GLY A 135 3.17 -4.26 15.36
C GLY A 135 2.49 -3.57 14.16
N VAL A 136 3.26 -3.19 13.13
CA VAL A 136 2.69 -2.71 11.88
C VAL A 136 1.78 -3.79 11.30
N GLY A 137 0.49 -3.50 11.21
CA GLY A 137 -0.53 -4.50 10.90
C GLY A 137 -0.47 -5.05 9.47
N TYR A 138 0.11 -4.29 8.54
CA TYR A 138 0.20 -4.64 7.12
C TYR A 138 1.24 -3.79 6.40
N VAL A 139 2.02 -4.42 5.53
CA VAL A 139 2.97 -3.76 4.63
C VAL A 139 2.49 -3.98 3.19
N GLY A 140 2.04 -2.91 2.54
CA GLY A 140 1.66 -2.91 1.13
C GLY A 140 2.84 -2.50 0.26
N ILE A 141 3.41 -3.45 -0.50
CA ILE A 141 4.54 -3.21 -1.38
C ILE A 141 4.03 -2.97 -2.81
N SER A 142 4.49 -1.88 -3.39
CA SER A 142 4.06 -1.47 -4.71
C SER A 142 4.87 -2.18 -5.80
N LEU A 143 4.18 -2.97 -6.64
CA LEU A 143 4.78 -3.70 -7.76
C LEU A 143 3.83 -3.60 -8.97
N ASP A 144 4.29 -2.99 -10.07
CA ASP A 144 3.45 -2.71 -11.25
C ASP A 144 3.81 -3.56 -12.47
N GLY A 145 4.37 -4.71 -12.23
CA GLY A 145 4.79 -5.69 -13.24
C GLY A 145 5.94 -6.52 -12.71
N LEU A 146 6.44 -7.44 -13.50
CA LEU A 146 7.58 -8.27 -13.16
C LEU A 146 8.86 -7.71 -13.82
N ARG A 147 9.99 -7.87 -13.15
CA ARG A 147 11.35 -7.56 -13.66
C ARG A 147 11.43 -6.19 -14.36
N GLU A 148 11.77 -6.18 -15.65
CA GLU A 148 12.00 -4.97 -16.44
C GLU A 148 10.74 -4.10 -16.57
N VAL A 149 9.54 -4.71 -16.58
CA VAL A 149 8.27 -3.96 -16.60
C VAL A 149 8.17 -3.11 -15.32
N ASN A 150 8.40 -3.70 -14.17
CA ASN A 150 8.40 -2.96 -12.92
C ASN A 150 9.50 -1.89 -12.88
N ASP A 151 10.73 -2.22 -13.29
CA ASP A 151 11.86 -1.29 -13.30
C ASP A 151 11.57 -0.06 -14.15
N LYS A 152 10.97 -0.25 -15.33
CA LYS A 152 10.52 0.83 -16.20
C LYS A 152 9.48 1.72 -15.50
N PHE A 153 8.45 1.12 -14.86
CA PHE A 153 7.44 1.87 -14.12
C PHE A 153 8.01 2.64 -12.94
N ARG A 154 8.94 2.02 -12.21
CA ARG A 154 9.59 2.63 -11.04
C ARG A 154 10.68 3.63 -11.41
N GLY A 155 11.06 3.71 -12.69
CA GLY A 155 12.09 4.62 -13.19
C GLY A 155 13.49 4.32 -12.65
N ARG A 156 13.76 3.06 -12.32
CA ARG A 156 15.03 2.61 -11.74
C ARG A 156 15.29 1.14 -12.06
N ALA A 157 16.43 0.86 -12.70
CA ALA A 157 16.90 -0.51 -12.87
C ALA A 157 17.18 -1.17 -11.51
N GLY A 158 16.76 -2.43 -11.35
CA GLY A 158 16.89 -3.19 -10.12
C GLY A 158 15.83 -2.86 -9.04
N ALA A 159 14.84 -2.02 -9.34
CA ALA A 159 13.76 -1.73 -8.40
C ALA A 159 12.92 -2.96 -8.09
N PHE A 160 12.70 -3.83 -9.08
CA PHE A 160 12.00 -5.11 -8.89
C PHE A 160 12.75 -6.00 -7.91
N GLN A 161 14.04 -6.25 -8.16
CA GLN A 161 14.84 -7.12 -7.30
C GLN A 161 14.90 -6.60 -5.86
N ALA A 162 15.09 -5.29 -5.67
CA ALA A 162 15.11 -4.68 -4.35
C ALA A 162 13.74 -4.77 -3.63
N ALA A 163 12.62 -4.64 -4.35
CA ALA A 163 11.29 -4.84 -3.80
C ALA A 163 11.05 -6.31 -3.41
N MET A 164 11.54 -7.26 -4.22
CA MET A 164 11.50 -8.69 -3.91
C MET A 164 12.23 -9.04 -2.62
N GLU A 165 13.45 -8.52 -2.46
CA GLU A 165 14.22 -8.68 -1.22
C GLU A 165 13.45 -8.12 -0.02
N GLY A 166 12.77 -6.98 -0.20
CA GLY A 166 11.89 -6.40 0.83
C GLY A 166 10.70 -7.29 1.18
N ILE A 167 10.06 -7.92 0.20
CA ILE A 167 8.98 -8.89 0.41
C ILE A 167 9.49 -10.09 1.19
N GLN A 168 10.57 -10.70 0.73
CA GLN A 168 11.17 -11.89 1.34
C GLN A 168 11.65 -11.61 2.77
N ASN A 169 12.22 -10.44 3.04
CA ASN A 169 12.60 -10.02 4.38
C ASN A 169 11.39 -9.90 5.31
N CYS A 170 10.26 -9.36 4.83
CA CYS A 170 9.02 -9.29 5.60
C CYS A 170 8.45 -10.68 5.89
N VAL A 171 8.36 -11.54 4.87
CA VAL A 171 7.86 -12.92 5.01
C VAL A 171 8.72 -13.70 6.00
N ALA A 172 10.05 -13.58 5.93
CA ALA A 172 10.99 -14.28 6.81
C ALA A 172 10.84 -13.95 8.30
N VAL A 173 10.32 -12.75 8.63
CA VAL A 173 10.02 -12.37 10.03
C VAL A 173 8.53 -12.54 10.37
N GLY A 174 7.73 -13.14 9.48
CA GLY A 174 6.29 -13.32 9.66
C GLY A 174 5.50 -12.00 9.63
N GLN A 175 6.01 -10.96 8.97
CA GLN A 175 5.29 -9.73 8.72
C GLN A 175 4.33 -9.92 7.55
N ARG A 176 3.08 -9.50 7.70
CA ARG A 176 2.09 -9.56 6.64
C ARG A 176 2.41 -8.59 5.52
N VAL A 177 2.46 -9.13 4.31
CA VAL A 177 2.72 -8.40 3.09
C VAL A 177 1.55 -8.52 2.12
N GLY A 178 1.35 -7.49 1.32
CA GLY A 178 0.49 -7.57 0.16
C GLY A 178 1.01 -6.68 -0.95
N LEU A 179 0.64 -7.01 -2.18
CA LEU A 179 0.99 -6.24 -3.35
C LEU A 179 0.00 -5.09 -3.59
N ARG A 180 0.51 -4.04 -4.18
CA ARG A 180 -0.25 -2.90 -4.70
C ARG A 180 0.09 -2.73 -6.17
N PHE A 181 -0.86 -3.04 -7.05
CA PHE A 181 -0.69 -3.05 -8.49
C PHE A 181 -1.62 -2.03 -9.13
N THR A 182 -1.07 -1.09 -9.90
CA THR A 182 -1.85 -0.07 -10.61
C THR A 182 -2.01 -0.47 -12.06
N ILE A 183 -3.21 -0.88 -12.46
CA ILE A 183 -3.54 -1.32 -13.82
C ILE A 183 -3.47 -0.12 -14.77
N ASN A 184 -2.82 -0.32 -15.91
CA ASN A 184 -2.77 0.60 -17.05
C ASN A 184 -2.44 -0.19 -18.35
N SER A 185 -2.40 0.48 -19.49
CA SER A 185 -2.20 -0.20 -20.78
C SER A 185 -0.84 -0.90 -20.91
N HIS A 186 0.20 -0.43 -20.21
CA HIS A 186 1.55 -0.99 -20.32
C HIS A 186 1.75 -2.27 -19.51
N ASN A 187 0.92 -2.50 -18.48
CA ASN A 187 1.08 -3.65 -17.60
C ASN A 187 -0.15 -4.57 -17.53
N LEU A 188 -1.18 -4.26 -18.32
CA LEU A 188 -2.39 -5.10 -18.37
C LEU A 188 -2.08 -6.55 -18.71
N ALA A 189 -1.10 -6.80 -19.60
CA ALA A 189 -0.66 -8.13 -19.98
C ALA A 189 0.06 -8.90 -18.86
N GLU A 190 0.54 -8.20 -17.82
CA GLU A 190 1.18 -8.80 -16.66
C GLU A 190 0.19 -9.36 -15.61
N LEU A 191 -1.10 -9.13 -15.80
CA LEU A 191 -2.09 -9.41 -14.76
C LEU A 191 -2.14 -10.89 -14.35
N ASP A 192 -2.13 -11.82 -15.31
CA ASP A 192 -2.07 -13.26 -15.02
C ASP A 192 -0.73 -13.63 -14.37
N ASN A 193 0.40 -13.10 -14.87
CA ASN A 193 1.73 -13.33 -14.30
C ASN A 193 1.84 -12.85 -12.86
N ILE A 194 1.15 -11.75 -12.50
CA ILE A 194 1.10 -11.24 -11.13
C ILE A 194 0.35 -12.19 -10.20
N PHE A 195 -0.69 -12.86 -10.67
CA PHE A 195 -1.37 -13.86 -9.87
C PHE A 195 -0.48 -15.10 -9.64
N ASP A 196 0.17 -15.62 -10.69
CA ASP A 196 1.13 -16.72 -10.57
C ASP A 196 2.25 -16.37 -9.58
N PHE A 197 2.79 -15.15 -9.71
CA PHE A 197 3.80 -14.63 -8.79
C PHE A 197 3.33 -14.55 -7.33
N ILE A 198 2.08 -14.13 -7.08
CA ILE A 198 1.50 -14.05 -5.72
C ILE A 198 1.41 -15.44 -5.10
N GLU A 199 1.01 -16.44 -5.89
CA GLU A 199 0.91 -17.83 -5.46
C GLU A 199 2.29 -18.41 -5.15
N ASP A 200 3.27 -18.22 -6.04
CA ASP A 200 4.63 -18.72 -5.88
C ASP A 200 5.36 -18.12 -4.67
N GLU A 201 5.21 -16.83 -4.44
CA GLU A 201 5.85 -16.10 -3.32
C GLU A 201 5.01 -16.12 -2.03
N GLN A 202 3.89 -16.84 -2.01
CA GLN A 202 2.99 -16.95 -0.86
C GLN A 202 2.55 -15.60 -0.28
N ILE A 203 2.18 -14.67 -1.15
CA ILE A 203 1.74 -13.32 -0.77
C ILE A 203 0.24 -13.35 -0.48
N ASP A 204 -0.15 -13.05 0.75
CA ASP A 204 -1.52 -13.16 1.25
C ASP A 204 -2.54 -12.26 0.54
N ARG A 205 -2.09 -11.21 -0.16
CA ARG A 205 -3.00 -10.18 -0.63
C ARG A 205 -2.46 -9.40 -1.81
N VAL A 206 -3.35 -9.06 -2.74
CA VAL A 206 -3.11 -8.04 -3.75
C VAL A 206 -4.24 -7.00 -3.76
N CYS A 207 -3.87 -5.74 -3.96
CA CYS A 207 -4.80 -4.65 -4.19
C CYS A 207 -4.58 -4.10 -5.58
N PHE A 208 -5.60 -4.17 -6.43
CA PHE A 208 -5.59 -3.58 -7.76
C PHE A 208 -6.16 -2.16 -7.70
N TYR A 209 -5.51 -1.25 -8.39
CA TYR A 209 -5.89 0.15 -8.50
C TYR A 209 -6.00 0.54 -9.96
N HIS A 210 -6.83 1.52 -10.24
CA HIS A 210 -6.79 2.25 -11.51
C HIS A 210 -5.75 3.37 -11.44
N LEU A 211 -5.30 3.80 -12.62
CA LEU A 211 -4.42 4.96 -12.76
C LEU A 211 -5.09 6.21 -12.17
N VAL A 212 -4.33 7.01 -11.44
CA VAL A 212 -4.79 8.29 -10.89
C VAL A 212 -4.21 9.43 -11.73
N TYR A 213 -5.08 10.24 -12.31
CA TYR A 213 -4.72 11.36 -13.18
C TYR A 213 -4.25 12.58 -12.36
N SER A 214 -3.22 12.38 -11.58
CA SER A 214 -2.58 13.39 -10.77
C SER A 214 -1.05 13.23 -10.81
N GLY A 215 -0.32 14.29 -10.56
CA GLY A 215 1.13 14.29 -10.66
C GLY A 215 1.62 13.82 -12.04
N ARG A 216 2.57 12.87 -12.08
CA ARG A 216 3.03 12.26 -13.33
C ARG A 216 2.00 11.37 -13.99
N GLY A 217 1.09 10.77 -13.22
CA GLY A 217 -0.01 9.97 -13.77
C GLY A 217 -0.93 10.78 -14.70
N ASN A 218 -1.02 12.09 -14.53
CA ASN A 218 -1.77 12.95 -15.45
C ASN A 218 -1.20 12.99 -16.89
N ARG A 219 0.06 12.61 -17.06
CA ARG A 219 0.70 12.52 -18.40
C ARG A 219 0.40 11.21 -19.11
N MET A 220 -0.22 10.27 -18.41
CA MET A 220 -0.53 8.91 -18.89
C MET A 220 -2.04 8.73 -19.18
N VAL A 221 -2.83 9.80 -19.22
CA VAL A 221 -4.28 9.71 -19.45
C VAL A 221 -4.61 8.95 -20.73
N ASP A 222 -3.86 9.23 -21.81
CA ASP A 222 -4.04 8.58 -23.12
C ASP A 222 -3.46 7.15 -23.15
N GLU A 223 -2.71 6.77 -22.12
CA GLU A 223 -2.08 5.47 -21.94
C GLU A 223 -2.83 4.59 -20.92
N ASP A 224 -3.99 5.01 -20.46
CA ASP A 224 -4.82 4.21 -19.55
C ASP A 224 -5.60 3.13 -20.30
N VAL A 225 -6.14 2.18 -19.55
CA VAL A 225 -6.98 1.12 -20.09
C VAL A 225 -8.31 1.65 -20.58
N THR A 226 -8.76 1.18 -21.73
CA THR A 226 -10.11 1.45 -22.22
C THR A 226 -11.17 0.81 -21.32
N PRO A 227 -12.43 1.24 -21.37
CA PRO A 227 -13.52 0.60 -20.63
C PRO A 227 -13.65 -0.91 -20.88
N GLN A 228 -13.37 -1.34 -22.12
CA GLN A 228 -13.39 -2.76 -22.48
C GLN A 228 -12.22 -3.53 -21.84
N GLN A 229 -11.01 -2.98 -21.87
CA GLN A 229 -9.84 -3.56 -21.22
C GLN A 229 -10.01 -3.60 -19.68
N SER A 230 -10.59 -2.55 -19.11
CA SER A 230 -10.93 -2.50 -17.68
C SER A 230 -11.88 -3.63 -17.29
N ARG A 231 -12.91 -3.90 -18.10
CA ARG A 231 -13.84 -5.02 -17.91
C ARG A 231 -13.10 -6.36 -17.97
N GLN A 232 -12.27 -6.57 -18.99
CA GLN A 232 -11.47 -7.80 -19.15
C GLN A 232 -10.52 -8.00 -17.95
N ALA A 233 -9.87 -6.94 -17.47
CA ALA A 233 -9.05 -7.00 -16.26
C ALA A 233 -9.85 -7.45 -15.04
N MET A 234 -11.06 -6.90 -14.84
CA MET A 234 -11.94 -7.29 -13.74
C MET A 234 -12.39 -8.75 -13.86
N GLU A 235 -12.72 -9.20 -15.06
CA GLU A 235 -13.08 -10.63 -15.32
C GLU A 235 -11.90 -11.56 -15.00
N THR A 236 -10.67 -11.19 -15.37
CA THR A 236 -9.46 -11.92 -15.01
C THR A 236 -9.26 -11.95 -13.49
N ILE A 237 -9.37 -10.80 -12.81
CA ILE A 237 -9.24 -10.71 -11.36
C ILE A 237 -10.27 -11.61 -10.65
N ILE A 238 -11.52 -11.58 -11.10
CA ILE A 238 -12.59 -12.41 -10.52
C ILE A 238 -12.29 -13.89 -10.74
N ARG A 239 -11.92 -14.28 -11.95
CA ARG A 239 -11.59 -15.67 -12.30
C ARG A 239 -10.39 -16.21 -11.49
N ARG A 240 -9.36 -15.39 -11.29
CA ARG A 240 -8.14 -15.79 -10.56
C ARG A 240 -8.32 -15.74 -9.03
N ALA A 241 -9.32 -15.04 -8.52
CA ALA A 241 -9.64 -14.97 -7.10
C ALA A 241 -10.50 -16.16 -6.60
N VAL A 242 -10.98 -17.02 -7.51
CA VAL A 242 -11.76 -18.24 -7.28
C VAL A 242 -10.85 -19.46 -7.36
#